data_db3628bbbee91c1dec1e44591593dfd7
#
_entry.id   db3628bbbee91c1dec1e44591593dfd7
#
_cell.length_a   1.000
_cell.length_b   1.000
_cell.length_c   1.000
_cell.angle_alpha   90.00
_cell.angle_beta   90.00
_cell.angle_gamma   90.00
#
_symmetry.space_group_name_H-M   'P 1'
#
loop_
_entity.id
_entity.type
_entity.pdbx_description
1 polymer ?
#
loop_
_entity_poly.entity_id
_entity_poly.type
_entity_poly.pdbx_seq_one_letter_code
_entity_poly.pdbx_strand_id
1 'polypeptide(L)'
;MSRVLIAGCGDLGCRLGVSLSEKGHEVFGIRRDASQITPPIHPIEADLFSQLPELPENLDYIFYIVSAPSYNDVSYYKAYVMGLKHLIDALKDQSPKRLFFISSSSVFAQSEGEKVTEDSPAEGKNFSSRRLLEGEELALNAPFPGTVIRFGGIYGPGRTYLIDMVLQGKAHCMEDVYSNRIHSEDCVGLLEHLMEKPDLDTLYIGVDDEPTLTCDVYEWLAEQLSVSNIEHREPTENSRAQRSNKRLSNAKVKATGYQFKYPSYREGYSELLESL
;
A
#
# COMPACT_ATOMS: atom_id res chain seq x y z
N MET A 1 -23.93 -4.03 -7.56
CA MET A 1 -23.87 -4.05 -6.07
C MET A 1 -23.14 -5.31 -5.66
N SER A 2 -22.09 -5.19 -4.86
CA SER A 2 -21.28 -6.31 -4.35
C SER A 2 -21.17 -6.21 -2.84
N ARG A 3 -20.91 -7.35 -2.18
CA ARG A 3 -20.61 -7.42 -0.75
C ARG A 3 -19.09 -7.49 -0.57
N VAL A 4 -18.52 -6.53 0.14
CA VAL A 4 -17.08 -6.33 0.23
C VAL A 4 -16.63 -6.40 1.68
N LEU A 5 -15.60 -7.18 1.97
CA LEU A 5 -14.97 -7.23 3.29
C LEU A 5 -13.59 -6.55 3.23
N ILE A 6 -13.36 -5.61 4.14
CA ILE A 6 -12.05 -4.97 4.34
C ILE A 6 -11.46 -5.44 5.65
N ALA A 7 -10.50 -6.34 5.58
CA ALA A 7 -9.71 -6.77 6.73
C ALA A 7 -8.55 -5.82 6.95
N GLY A 8 -8.56 -5.11 8.09
CA GLY A 8 -7.66 -4.00 8.36
C GLY A 8 -8.24 -2.64 7.94
N CYS A 9 -9.46 -2.34 8.43
CA CYS A 9 -10.14 -1.07 8.18
C CYS A 9 -9.50 0.08 9.00
N GLY A 10 -8.23 0.38 8.67
CA GLY A 10 -7.47 1.55 9.13
C GLY A 10 -7.69 2.74 8.20
N ASP A 11 -6.68 3.64 8.08
CA ASP A 11 -6.78 4.84 7.24
C ASP A 11 -7.15 4.49 5.78
N LEU A 12 -6.32 3.71 5.08
CA LEU A 12 -6.58 3.35 3.69
C LEU A 12 -7.84 2.47 3.53
N GLY A 13 -8.05 1.53 4.46
CA GLY A 13 -9.21 0.65 4.43
C GLY A 13 -10.53 1.39 4.64
N CYS A 14 -10.57 2.38 5.54
CA CYS A 14 -11.77 3.20 5.73
C CYS A 14 -12.05 4.10 4.51
N ARG A 15 -11.03 4.72 3.91
CA ARG A 15 -11.20 5.50 2.69
C ARG A 15 -11.77 4.66 1.54
N LEU A 16 -11.21 3.47 1.31
CA LEU A 16 -11.73 2.52 0.33
C LEU A 16 -13.17 2.12 0.64
N GLY A 17 -13.45 1.80 1.91
CA GLY A 17 -14.79 1.36 2.32
C GLY A 17 -15.84 2.43 2.15
N VAL A 18 -15.55 3.69 2.48
CA VAL A 18 -16.47 4.82 2.25
C VAL A 18 -16.73 4.99 0.76
N SER A 19 -15.69 5.04 -0.07
CA SER A 19 -15.82 5.23 -1.52
C SER A 19 -16.61 4.10 -2.18
N LEU A 20 -16.37 2.84 -1.81
CA LEU A 20 -17.15 1.69 -2.29
C LEU A 20 -18.61 1.74 -1.85
N SER A 21 -18.89 2.18 -0.62
CA SER A 21 -20.25 2.33 -0.12
C SER A 21 -21.01 3.43 -0.86
N GLU A 22 -20.35 4.56 -1.18
CA GLU A 22 -20.92 5.66 -1.98
C GLU A 22 -21.26 5.20 -3.40
N LYS A 23 -20.54 4.20 -3.94
CA LYS A 23 -20.85 3.55 -5.22
C LYS A 23 -21.94 2.45 -5.11
N GLY A 24 -22.54 2.28 -3.93
CA GLY A 24 -23.65 1.38 -3.70
C GLY A 24 -23.26 -0.06 -3.39
N HIS A 25 -22.02 -0.33 -2.99
CA HIS A 25 -21.60 -1.63 -2.47
C HIS A 25 -21.96 -1.74 -0.97
N GLU A 26 -22.23 -2.94 -0.49
CA GLU A 26 -22.36 -3.25 0.93
C GLU A 26 -20.98 -3.60 1.49
N VAL A 27 -20.45 -2.76 2.39
CA VAL A 27 -19.06 -2.86 2.85
C VAL A 27 -18.99 -3.18 4.33
N PHE A 28 -18.20 -4.18 4.69
CA PHE A 28 -17.89 -4.60 6.05
C PHE A 28 -16.42 -4.32 6.35
N GLY A 29 -16.13 -3.78 7.53
CA GLY A 29 -14.76 -3.45 7.93
C GLY A 29 -14.36 -4.18 9.21
N ILE A 30 -13.25 -4.91 9.20
CA ILE A 30 -12.68 -5.53 10.40
C ILE A 30 -11.62 -4.61 11.00
N ARG A 31 -11.79 -4.30 12.29
CA ARG A 31 -10.83 -3.55 13.09
C ARG A 31 -10.92 -3.94 14.56
N ARG A 32 -9.81 -3.88 15.31
CA ARG A 32 -9.77 -4.19 16.76
C ARG A 32 -10.63 -3.26 17.60
N ASP A 33 -10.69 -1.99 17.22
CA ASP A 33 -11.59 -0.98 17.79
C ASP A 33 -12.54 -0.55 16.68
N ALA A 34 -13.71 -1.17 16.65
CA ALA A 34 -14.71 -0.95 15.63
C ALA A 34 -15.37 0.44 15.71
N SER A 35 -15.26 1.14 16.85
CA SER A 35 -15.77 2.50 17.01
C SER A 35 -15.07 3.52 16.10
N GLN A 36 -13.89 3.17 15.59
CA GLN A 36 -13.12 3.99 14.67
C GLN A 36 -13.43 3.71 13.18
N ILE A 37 -14.37 2.83 12.89
CA ILE A 37 -14.83 2.58 11.53
C ILE A 37 -15.90 3.61 11.18
N THR A 38 -15.66 4.35 10.09
CA THR A 38 -16.54 5.43 9.66
C THR A 38 -17.78 4.87 8.94
N PRO A 39 -19.01 5.29 9.29
CA PRO A 39 -20.17 5.03 8.46
C PRO A 39 -19.97 5.53 7.02
N PRO A 40 -20.51 4.85 5.99
CA PRO A 40 -21.52 3.79 6.04
C PRO A 40 -20.97 2.36 6.09
N ILE A 41 -19.70 2.15 6.43
CA ILE A 41 -19.09 0.83 6.56
C ILE A 41 -19.71 0.09 7.76
N HIS A 42 -20.14 -1.16 7.58
CA HIS A 42 -20.62 -2.01 8.67
C HIS A 42 -19.42 -2.49 9.51
N PRO A 43 -19.33 -2.11 10.80
CA PRO A 43 -18.18 -2.43 11.62
C PRO A 43 -18.20 -3.87 12.13
N ILE A 44 -17.05 -4.53 12.10
CA ILE A 44 -16.80 -5.84 12.73
C ILE A 44 -15.64 -5.67 13.71
N GLU A 45 -15.91 -5.78 15.01
CA GLU A 45 -14.86 -5.75 16.02
C GLU A 45 -14.19 -7.12 16.12
N ALA A 46 -12.95 -7.19 15.65
CA ALA A 46 -12.14 -8.40 15.73
C ALA A 46 -10.64 -8.11 15.63
N ASP A 47 -9.87 -8.96 16.29
CA ASP A 47 -8.42 -9.04 16.11
C ASP A 47 -8.09 -10.16 15.12
N LEU A 48 -7.58 -9.78 13.94
CA LEU A 48 -7.14 -10.73 12.90
C LEU A 48 -6.07 -11.72 13.40
N PHE A 49 -5.39 -11.40 14.50
CA PHE A 49 -4.37 -12.26 15.10
C PHE A 49 -4.94 -13.30 16.09
N SER A 50 -6.25 -13.33 16.22
CA SER A 50 -7.02 -14.26 17.05
C SER A 50 -8.08 -14.99 16.22
N GLN A 51 -8.87 -15.84 16.84
CA GLN A 51 -10.02 -16.46 16.20
C GLN A 51 -11.03 -15.39 15.79
N LEU A 52 -11.42 -15.38 14.52
CA LEU A 52 -12.40 -14.43 14.02
C LEU A 52 -13.83 -14.84 14.42
N PRO A 53 -14.73 -13.86 14.61
CA PRO A 53 -16.16 -14.11 14.72
C PRO A 53 -16.72 -14.66 13.38
N GLU A 54 -17.98 -15.05 13.40
CA GLU A 54 -18.69 -15.36 12.18
C GLU A 54 -18.71 -14.13 11.24
N LEU A 55 -18.25 -14.34 10.01
CA LEU A 55 -18.18 -13.30 9.00
C LEU A 55 -19.46 -13.23 8.18
N PRO A 56 -19.77 -12.06 7.59
CA PRO A 56 -20.93 -11.94 6.68
C PRO A 56 -20.85 -12.98 5.55
N GLU A 57 -21.99 -13.55 5.22
CA GLU A 57 -22.12 -14.51 4.12
C GLU A 57 -22.12 -13.83 2.74
N ASN A 58 -21.87 -14.61 1.69
CA ASN A 58 -21.95 -14.19 0.29
C ASN A 58 -21.06 -12.97 -0.03
N LEU A 59 -19.84 -12.96 0.50
CA LEU A 59 -18.85 -11.95 0.19
C LEU A 59 -18.33 -12.11 -1.24
N ASP A 60 -18.36 -11.02 -2.01
CA ASP A 60 -17.87 -10.99 -3.39
C ASP A 60 -16.37 -10.68 -3.47
N TYR A 61 -15.90 -9.70 -2.67
CA TYR A 61 -14.52 -9.23 -2.69
C TYR A 61 -13.99 -9.07 -1.29
N ILE A 62 -12.72 -9.40 -1.14
CA ILE A 62 -11.99 -9.29 0.12
C ILE A 62 -10.76 -8.40 -0.11
N PHE A 63 -10.59 -7.38 0.71
CA PHE A 63 -9.38 -6.56 0.75
C PHE A 63 -8.64 -6.81 2.05
N TYR A 64 -7.41 -7.27 1.97
CA TYR A 64 -6.52 -7.43 3.13
C TYR A 64 -5.55 -6.25 3.18
N ILE A 65 -5.85 -5.25 4.01
CA ILE A 65 -5.14 -3.96 4.10
C ILE A 65 -4.60 -3.79 5.53
N VAL A 66 -3.72 -4.69 5.95
CA VAL A 66 -3.18 -4.72 7.30
C VAL A 66 -1.76 -4.19 7.33
N SER A 67 -1.42 -3.44 8.37
CA SER A 67 -0.06 -3.00 8.65
C SER A 67 0.43 -3.57 9.97
N ALA A 68 1.68 -4.01 10.01
CA ALA A 68 2.31 -4.45 11.25
C ALA A 68 2.45 -3.26 12.23
N PRO A 69 1.98 -3.40 13.48
CA PRO A 69 2.03 -2.30 14.46
C PRO A 69 3.45 -1.95 14.93
N SER A 70 4.42 -2.83 14.70
CA SER A 70 5.82 -2.64 15.10
C SER A 70 6.78 -3.26 14.07
N TYR A 71 7.95 -2.64 13.90
CA TYR A 71 8.98 -3.13 12.98
C TYR A 71 9.82 -4.22 13.63
N ASN A 72 9.25 -5.42 13.74
CA ASN A 72 9.93 -6.64 14.18
C ASN A 72 9.31 -7.87 13.51
N ASP A 73 10.03 -8.98 13.50
CA ASP A 73 9.64 -10.21 12.79
C ASP A 73 8.30 -10.79 13.29
N VAL A 74 8.09 -10.80 14.61
CA VAL A 74 6.85 -11.34 15.20
C VAL A 74 5.63 -10.52 14.78
N SER A 75 5.75 -9.20 14.79
CA SER A 75 4.67 -8.31 14.38
C SER A 75 4.34 -8.45 12.90
N TYR A 76 5.37 -8.57 12.06
CA TYR A 76 5.20 -8.80 10.62
C TYR A 76 4.61 -10.17 10.33
N TYR A 77 5.08 -11.23 10.99
CA TYR A 77 4.49 -12.56 10.87
C TYR A 77 3.00 -12.56 11.23
N LYS A 78 2.65 -11.94 12.37
CA LYS A 78 1.24 -11.83 12.78
C LYS A 78 0.39 -11.08 11.75
N ALA A 79 0.90 -9.95 11.25
CA ALA A 79 0.15 -9.09 10.35
C ALA A 79 -0.02 -9.69 8.95
N TYR A 80 1.04 -10.23 8.36
CA TYR A 80 1.03 -10.61 6.94
C TYR A 80 0.84 -12.11 6.71
N VAL A 81 1.08 -12.95 7.70
CA VAL A 81 0.97 -14.41 7.56
C VAL A 81 -0.17 -14.96 8.41
N MET A 82 -0.08 -14.83 9.73
CA MET A 82 -1.04 -15.44 10.64
C MET A 82 -2.45 -14.86 10.50
N GLY A 83 -2.57 -13.52 10.47
CA GLY A 83 -3.87 -12.86 10.32
C GLY A 83 -4.53 -13.14 8.98
N LEU A 84 -3.75 -13.20 7.89
CA LEU A 84 -4.27 -13.58 6.58
C LEU A 84 -4.74 -15.04 6.57
N LYS A 85 -3.99 -15.95 7.19
CA LYS A 85 -4.39 -17.36 7.31
C LYS A 85 -5.71 -17.50 8.08
N HIS A 86 -5.85 -16.82 9.22
CA HIS A 86 -7.11 -16.84 9.98
C HIS A 86 -8.30 -16.33 9.14
N LEU A 87 -8.08 -15.29 8.32
CA LEU A 87 -9.11 -14.78 7.44
C LEU A 87 -9.49 -15.80 6.35
N ILE A 88 -8.51 -16.40 5.68
CA ILE A 88 -8.75 -17.43 4.66
C ILE A 88 -9.48 -18.64 5.27
N ASP A 89 -9.07 -19.09 6.46
CA ASP A 89 -9.70 -20.20 7.17
C ASP A 89 -11.17 -19.86 7.55
N ALA A 90 -11.45 -18.62 7.95
CA ALA A 90 -12.82 -18.16 8.26
C ALA A 90 -13.71 -18.06 7.01
N LEU A 91 -13.14 -17.93 5.83
CA LEU A 91 -13.83 -17.82 4.55
C LEU A 91 -13.89 -19.14 3.77
N LYS A 92 -13.43 -20.27 4.35
CA LYS A 92 -13.27 -21.56 3.66
C LYS A 92 -14.55 -22.10 3.02
N ASP A 93 -15.72 -21.77 3.59
CA ASP A 93 -17.03 -22.22 3.12
C ASP A 93 -17.71 -21.19 2.18
N GLN A 94 -17.01 -20.11 1.85
CA GLN A 94 -17.42 -19.07 0.90
C GLN A 94 -16.59 -19.13 -0.39
N SER A 95 -17.08 -18.50 -1.44
CA SER A 95 -16.41 -18.44 -2.76
C SER A 95 -16.31 -17.00 -3.25
N PRO A 96 -15.54 -16.14 -2.58
CA PRO A 96 -15.32 -14.77 -3.05
C PRO A 96 -14.75 -14.78 -4.46
N LYS A 97 -15.15 -13.80 -5.26
CA LYS A 97 -14.64 -13.60 -6.62
C LYS A 97 -13.14 -13.29 -6.63
N ARG A 98 -12.67 -12.57 -5.57
CA ARG A 98 -11.24 -12.22 -5.44
C ARG A 98 -10.86 -11.73 -4.05
N LEU A 99 -9.64 -12.11 -3.66
CA LEU A 99 -8.90 -11.55 -2.54
C LEU A 99 -7.82 -10.59 -3.08
N PHE A 100 -7.83 -9.35 -2.62
CA PHE A 100 -6.77 -8.37 -2.86
C PHE A 100 -5.88 -8.30 -1.62
N PHE A 101 -4.62 -8.66 -1.79
CA PHE A 101 -3.61 -8.58 -0.72
C PHE A 101 -2.72 -7.35 -0.95
N ILE A 102 -2.72 -6.42 0.01
CA ILE A 102 -1.91 -5.21 -0.06
C ILE A 102 -0.53 -5.49 0.51
N SER A 103 0.44 -5.51 -0.38
CA SER A 103 1.86 -5.73 -0.13
C SER A 103 2.68 -4.44 -0.30
N SER A 104 3.98 -4.56 -0.32
CA SER A 104 4.91 -3.44 -0.43
C SER A 104 6.01 -3.72 -1.47
N SER A 105 6.40 -2.70 -2.20
CA SER A 105 7.56 -2.74 -3.09
C SER A 105 8.91 -2.99 -2.37
N SER A 106 8.91 -3.00 -1.04
CA SER A 106 10.09 -3.35 -0.23
C SER A 106 10.53 -4.82 -0.35
N VAL A 107 9.71 -5.67 -0.99
CA VAL A 107 10.07 -7.06 -1.33
C VAL A 107 11.09 -7.14 -2.45
N PHE A 108 11.22 -6.12 -3.27
CA PHE A 108 12.23 -6.04 -4.31
C PHE A 108 13.60 -5.69 -3.73
N ALA A 109 14.60 -6.49 -4.02
CA ALA A 109 15.94 -6.38 -3.47
C ALA A 109 16.90 -5.50 -4.29
N GLN A 110 16.50 -5.07 -5.47
CA GLN A 110 17.25 -4.20 -6.38
C GLN A 110 17.58 -2.87 -5.69
N SER A 111 18.79 -2.36 -5.88
CA SER A 111 19.34 -1.21 -5.14
C SER A 111 20.35 -0.34 -5.91
N GLU A 112 20.43 -0.50 -7.23
CA GLU A 112 21.39 0.20 -8.10
C GLU A 112 20.70 1.12 -9.13
N GLY A 113 19.47 1.57 -8.84
CA GLY A 113 18.69 2.44 -9.73
C GLY A 113 18.04 1.72 -10.91
N GLU A 114 18.00 0.38 -10.89
CA GLU A 114 17.45 -0.44 -11.97
C GLU A 114 15.95 -0.24 -12.16
N LYS A 115 15.48 -0.46 -13.39
CA LYS A 115 14.05 -0.57 -13.65
C LYS A 115 13.53 -1.91 -13.13
N VAL A 116 12.46 -1.87 -12.36
CA VAL A 116 11.79 -3.03 -11.74
C VAL A 116 10.36 -3.10 -12.22
N THR A 117 9.94 -4.29 -12.62
CA THR A 117 8.58 -4.63 -13.05
C THR A 117 8.04 -5.79 -12.20
N GLU A 118 6.81 -6.20 -12.45
CA GLU A 118 6.21 -7.36 -11.81
C GLU A 118 6.96 -8.67 -12.07
N ASP A 119 7.68 -8.76 -13.20
CA ASP A 119 8.49 -9.93 -13.57
C ASP A 119 9.87 -9.92 -12.91
N SER A 120 10.25 -8.83 -12.25
CA SER A 120 11.54 -8.73 -11.56
C SER A 120 11.55 -9.62 -10.31
N PRO A 121 12.69 -10.29 -10.01
CA PRO A 121 12.78 -11.15 -8.84
C PRO A 121 12.54 -10.35 -7.54
N ALA A 122 11.66 -10.88 -6.69
CA ALA A 122 11.43 -10.42 -5.33
C ALA A 122 12.14 -11.35 -4.36
N GLU A 123 13.05 -10.80 -3.56
CA GLU A 123 13.90 -11.55 -2.66
C GLU A 123 13.71 -11.09 -1.22
N GLY A 124 13.36 -12.00 -0.34
CA GLY A 124 13.20 -11.73 1.10
C GLY A 124 14.54 -11.54 1.82
N LYS A 125 15.31 -10.48 1.51
CA LYS A 125 16.62 -10.22 2.12
C LYS A 125 16.56 -9.96 3.63
N ASN A 126 15.46 -9.43 4.13
CA ASN A 126 15.26 -9.15 5.55
C ASN A 126 13.94 -9.77 6.05
N PHE A 127 13.70 -9.74 7.37
CA PHE A 127 12.50 -10.34 7.94
C PHE A 127 11.21 -9.73 7.36
N SER A 128 11.16 -8.41 7.16
CA SER A 128 9.95 -7.74 6.71
C SER A 128 9.56 -8.14 5.29
N SER A 129 10.53 -8.18 4.36
CA SER A 129 10.27 -8.64 2.99
C SER A 129 9.93 -10.14 2.94
N ARG A 130 10.56 -10.99 3.77
CA ARG A 130 10.20 -12.41 3.84
C ARG A 130 8.75 -12.61 4.27
N ARG A 131 8.29 -11.92 5.34
CA ARG A 131 6.92 -12.05 5.82
C ARG A 131 5.87 -11.52 4.85
N LEU A 132 6.21 -10.47 4.10
CA LEU A 132 5.35 -9.99 3.03
C LEU A 132 5.24 -11.04 1.90
N LEU A 133 6.36 -11.62 1.45
CA LEU A 133 6.35 -12.66 0.40
C LEU A 133 5.60 -13.93 0.84
N GLU A 134 5.74 -14.36 2.12
CA GLU A 134 4.94 -15.45 2.69
C GLU A 134 3.43 -15.13 2.64
N GLY A 135 3.05 -13.88 2.94
CA GLY A 135 1.66 -13.41 2.83
C GLY A 135 1.16 -13.36 1.38
N GLU A 136 1.99 -12.91 0.44
CA GLU A 136 1.68 -12.94 -1.00
C GLU A 136 1.42 -14.37 -1.48
N GLU A 137 2.29 -15.31 -1.10
CA GLU A 137 2.14 -16.74 -1.44
C GLU A 137 0.85 -17.32 -0.87
N LEU A 138 0.51 -17.01 0.39
CA LEU A 138 -0.76 -17.42 1.00
C LEU A 138 -1.97 -16.85 0.25
N ALA A 139 -1.93 -15.57 -0.12
CA ALA A 139 -3.03 -14.93 -0.84
C ALA A 139 -3.24 -15.53 -2.24
N LEU A 140 -2.15 -15.84 -2.94
CA LEU A 140 -2.19 -16.43 -4.29
C LEU A 140 -2.58 -17.91 -4.29
N ASN A 141 -2.32 -18.64 -3.21
CA ASN A 141 -2.69 -20.05 -3.03
C ASN A 141 -3.99 -20.24 -2.24
N ALA A 142 -4.74 -19.16 -1.97
CA ALA A 142 -6.05 -19.25 -1.32
C ALA A 142 -7.04 -20.09 -2.17
N PRO A 143 -8.11 -20.68 -1.57
CA PRO A 143 -9.10 -21.47 -2.32
C PRO A 143 -9.97 -20.63 -3.29
N PHE A 144 -9.71 -19.37 -3.42
CA PHE A 144 -10.34 -18.40 -4.33
C PHE A 144 -9.28 -17.49 -4.98
N PRO A 145 -9.61 -16.83 -6.11
CA PRO A 145 -8.64 -16.03 -6.85
C PRO A 145 -8.00 -14.93 -6.00
N GLY A 146 -6.66 -14.82 -6.04
CA GLY A 146 -5.87 -13.82 -5.36
C GLY A 146 -5.21 -12.82 -6.31
N THR A 147 -5.11 -11.57 -5.90
CA THR A 147 -4.30 -10.52 -6.56
C THR A 147 -3.51 -9.77 -5.51
N VAL A 148 -2.22 -9.63 -5.75
CA VAL A 148 -1.28 -8.88 -4.90
C VAL A 148 -1.05 -7.50 -5.48
N ILE A 149 -1.08 -6.47 -4.64
CA ILE A 149 -0.70 -5.11 -5.03
C ILE A 149 0.50 -4.67 -4.18
N ARG A 150 1.66 -4.48 -4.81
CA ARG A 150 2.88 -3.98 -4.17
C ARG A 150 2.92 -2.46 -4.28
N PHE A 151 2.45 -1.76 -3.26
CA PHE A 151 2.51 -0.30 -3.24
C PHE A 151 3.93 0.21 -2.98
N GLY A 152 4.28 1.35 -3.61
CA GLY A 152 5.42 2.19 -3.27
C GLY A 152 5.23 2.92 -1.94
N GLY A 153 5.98 3.99 -1.73
CA GLY A 153 5.82 4.87 -0.57
C GLY A 153 4.48 5.61 -0.64
N ILE A 154 3.53 5.26 0.21
CA ILE A 154 2.22 5.91 0.24
C ILE A 154 2.34 7.26 0.97
N TYR A 155 1.91 8.34 0.32
CA TYR A 155 1.80 9.68 0.88
C TYR A 155 0.40 10.26 0.67
N GLY A 156 0.09 11.39 1.30
CA GLY A 156 -1.24 12.00 1.19
C GLY A 156 -1.69 12.61 2.53
N PRO A 157 -2.97 12.97 2.68
CA PRO A 157 -3.50 13.52 3.93
C PRO A 157 -3.22 12.59 5.13
N GLY A 158 -2.56 13.14 6.16
CA GLY A 158 -2.10 12.40 7.35
C GLY A 158 -0.82 11.57 7.14
N ARG A 159 -0.17 11.64 5.98
CA ARG A 159 1.07 10.95 5.62
C ARG A 159 2.09 11.92 5.04
N THR A 160 2.49 12.90 5.84
CA THR A 160 3.30 14.07 5.49
C THR A 160 4.80 13.90 5.77
N TYR A 161 5.27 12.66 5.91
CA TYR A 161 6.63 12.35 6.39
C TYR A 161 7.75 13.16 5.70
N LEU A 162 7.73 13.32 4.36
CA LEU A 162 8.77 14.07 3.66
C LEU A 162 8.66 15.59 3.92
N ILE A 163 7.44 16.12 4.01
CA ILE A 163 7.19 17.51 4.39
C ILE A 163 7.77 17.77 5.80
N ASP A 164 7.45 16.87 6.75
CA ASP A 164 7.94 16.98 8.13
C ASP A 164 9.46 16.92 8.20
N MET A 165 10.09 16.05 7.39
CA MET A 165 11.56 15.96 7.32
C MET A 165 12.19 17.27 6.84
N VAL A 166 11.60 17.93 5.84
CA VAL A 166 12.07 19.22 5.33
C VAL A 166 11.88 20.31 6.38
N LEU A 167 10.68 20.45 6.96
CA LEU A 167 10.37 21.46 7.98
C LEU A 167 11.24 21.32 9.23
N GLN A 168 11.61 20.09 9.60
CA GLN A 168 12.46 19.82 10.77
C GLN A 168 13.96 19.91 10.46
N GLY A 169 14.37 20.24 9.24
CA GLY A 169 15.78 20.27 8.83
C GLY A 169 16.47 18.91 8.89
N LYS A 170 15.70 17.83 8.75
CA LYS A 170 16.20 16.44 8.79
C LYS A 170 16.27 15.78 7.41
N ALA A 171 15.81 16.48 6.38
CA ALA A 171 15.93 16.03 5.01
C ALA A 171 17.39 16.10 4.55
N HIS A 172 17.85 15.03 3.92
CA HIS A 172 19.20 14.97 3.34
C HIS A 172 19.11 14.50 1.91
N CYS A 173 19.77 15.20 1.01
CA CYS A 173 19.94 14.83 -0.37
C CYS A 173 20.99 13.72 -0.49
N MET A 174 20.64 12.59 -1.08
CA MET A 174 21.57 11.54 -1.48
C MET A 174 21.53 11.43 -2.99
N GLU A 175 22.68 11.65 -3.64
CA GLU A 175 22.79 11.63 -5.09
C GLU A 175 22.46 10.25 -5.64
N ASP A 176 21.88 10.21 -6.85
CA ASP A 176 21.54 9.00 -7.61
C ASP A 176 20.63 7.98 -6.89
N VAL A 177 19.89 8.41 -5.87
CA VAL A 177 18.95 7.55 -5.14
C VAL A 177 17.51 7.82 -5.57
N TYR A 178 16.93 6.89 -6.32
CA TYR A 178 15.52 6.94 -6.71
C TYR A 178 14.59 6.54 -5.57
N SER A 179 13.43 7.17 -5.56
CA SER A 179 12.30 6.80 -4.71
C SER A 179 11.02 6.69 -5.54
N ASN A 180 10.11 5.84 -5.08
CA ASN A 180 8.85 5.56 -5.76
C ASN A 180 7.72 5.78 -4.78
N ARG A 181 6.65 6.41 -5.21
CA ARG A 181 5.52 6.77 -4.34
C ARG A 181 4.19 6.61 -5.05
N ILE A 182 3.14 6.74 -4.27
CA ILE A 182 1.77 6.81 -4.75
C ILE A 182 0.95 7.62 -3.75
N HIS A 183 0.05 8.48 -4.24
CA HIS A 183 -0.86 9.20 -3.39
C HIS A 183 -1.93 8.25 -2.80
N SER A 184 -2.38 8.49 -1.56
CA SER A 184 -3.35 7.62 -0.88
C SER A 184 -4.70 7.54 -1.59
N GLU A 185 -5.11 8.58 -2.30
CA GLU A 185 -6.32 8.55 -3.13
C GLU A 185 -6.13 7.66 -4.36
N ASP A 186 -4.95 7.68 -4.98
CA ASP A 186 -4.64 6.76 -6.08
C ASP A 186 -4.53 5.30 -5.59
N CYS A 187 -4.11 5.07 -4.33
CA CYS A 187 -4.22 3.73 -3.76
C CYS A 187 -5.67 3.24 -3.74
N VAL A 188 -6.59 4.08 -3.26
CA VAL A 188 -8.03 3.77 -3.21
C VAL A 188 -8.59 3.59 -4.61
N GLY A 189 -8.38 4.57 -5.49
CA GLY A 189 -8.87 4.54 -6.87
C GLY A 189 -8.37 3.33 -7.66
N LEU A 190 -7.10 2.94 -7.47
CA LEU A 190 -6.54 1.75 -8.09
C LEU A 190 -7.21 0.46 -7.58
N LEU A 191 -7.44 0.32 -6.28
CA LEU A 191 -8.09 -0.86 -5.71
C LEU A 191 -9.54 -1.00 -6.22
N GLU A 192 -10.26 0.11 -6.29
CA GLU A 192 -11.62 0.15 -6.87
C GLU A 192 -11.62 -0.23 -8.35
N HIS A 193 -10.72 0.39 -9.12
CA HIS A 193 -10.60 0.11 -10.55
C HIS A 193 -10.29 -1.37 -10.82
N LEU A 194 -9.36 -1.96 -10.06
CA LEU A 194 -9.04 -3.37 -10.20
C LEU A 194 -10.22 -4.27 -9.78
N MET A 195 -10.98 -3.90 -8.75
CA MET A 195 -12.17 -4.67 -8.33
C MET A 195 -13.23 -4.78 -9.47
N GLU A 196 -13.31 -3.77 -10.32
CA GLU A 196 -14.27 -3.73 -11.43
C GLU A 196 -13.80 -4.51 -12.68
N LYS A 197 -12.55 -4.96 -12.72
CA LYS A 197 -12.02 -5.70 -13.87
C LYS A 197 -12.33 -7.19 -13.79
N PRO A 198 -12.86 -7.78 -14.87
CA PRO A 198 -13.17 -9.22 -14.89
C PRO A 198 -11.90 -10.06 -14.91
N ASP A 199 -10.90 -9.64 -15.68
CA ASP A 199 -9.65 -10.35 -15.89
C ASP A 199 -8.49 -9.57 -15.27
N LEU A 200 -7.89 -10.14 -14.23
CA LEU A 200 -6.76 -9.55 -13.54
C LEU A 200 -5.57 -10.51 -13.49
N ASP A 201 -4.40 -9.94 -13.63
CA ASP A 201 -3.17 -10.62 -13.26
C ASP A 201 -3.09 -10.85 -11.74
N THR A 202 -2.18 -11.70 -11.35
CA THR A 202 -1.94 -12.03 -9.93
C THR A 202 -1.13 -10.99 -9.19
N LEU A 203 -0.43 -10.08 -9.91
CA LEU A 203 0.48 -9.10 -9.32
C LEU A 203 0.47 -7.77 -10.08
N TYR A 204 0.39 -6.67 -9.31
CA TYR A 204 0.52 -5.29 -9.78
C TYR A 204 1.46 -4.49 -8.90
N ILE A 205 2.19 -3.54 -9.50
CA ILE A 205 2.98 -2.53 -8.80
C ILE A 205 2.20 -1.21 -8.80
N GLY A 206 1.81 -0.73 -7.63
CA GLY A 206 1.10 0.53 -7.44
C GLY A 206 2.07 1.66 -7.11
N VAL A 207 2.45 2.45 -8.10
CA VAL A 207 3.27 3.67 -8.00
C VAL A 207 2.78 4.69 -9.01
N ASP A 208 3.06 5.99 -8.78
CA ASP A 208 2.82 7.07 -9.74
C ASP A 208 3.64 6.90 -11.02
N ASP A 209 3.51 7.87 -11.96
CA ASP A 209 4.18 7.80 -13.26
C ASP A 209 5.66 8.20 -13.20
N GLU A 210 6.14 8.77 -12.07
CA GLU A 210 7.44 9.43 -11.99
C GLU A 210 8.34 8.84 -10.87
N PRO A 211 9.06 7.73 -11.13
CA PRO A 211 10.18 7.35 -10.27
C PRO A 211 11.21 8.49 -10.24
N THR A 212 11.36 9.14 -9.09
CA THR A 212 12.09 10.42 -8.99
C THR A 212 13.29 10.29 -8.04
N LEU A 213 14.37 11.01 -8.33
CA LEU A 213 15.47 11.15 -7.38
C LEU A 213 14.97 11.73 -6.06
N THR A 214 15.42 11.19 -4.96
CA THR A 214 15.01 11.66 -3.62
C THR A 214 15.40 13.11 -3.41
N CYS A 215 16.55 13.53 -3.96
CA CYS A 215 17.00 14.92 -3.97
C CYS A 215 15.99 15.87 -4.60
N ASP A 216 15.53 15.55 -5.82
CA ASP A 216 14.60 16.42 -6.56
C ASP A 216 13.31 16.68 -5.75
N VAL A 217 12.86 15.67 -5.00
CA VAL A 217 11.66 15.81 -4.16
C VAL A 217 11.93 16.69 -2.95
N TYR A 218 13.05 16.50 -2.27
CA TYR A 218 13.39 17.31 -1.10
C TYR A 218 13.68 18.76 -1.47
N GLU A 219 14.40 18.99 -2.57
CA GLU A 219 14.70 20.35 -3.05
C GLU A 219 13.42 21.08 -3.47
N TRP A 220 12.55 20.40 -4.22
CA TRP A 220 11.26 20.96 -4.60
C TRP A 220 10.39 21.29 -3.37
N LEU A 221 10.29 20.38 -2.40
CA LEU A 221 9.56 20.63 -1.15
C LEU A 221 10.16 21.80 -0.37
N ALA A 222 11.49 21.90 -0.29
CA ALA A 222 12.18 23.00 0.38
C ALA A 222 11.86 24.35 -0.29
N GLU A 223 11.85 24.40 -1.61
CA GLU A 223 11.45 25.58 -2.37
C GLU A 223 9.99 26.00 -2.04
N GLN A 224 9.05 25.05 -2.11
CA GLN A 224 7.64 25.33 -1.81
C GLN A 224 7.42 25.80 -0.36
N LEU A 225 8.17 25.24 0.58
CA LEU A 225 8.09 25.57 2.01
C LEU A 225 8.96 26.75 2.43
N SER A 226 9.69 27.38 1.50
CA SER A 226 10.66 28.47 1.76
C SER A 226 11.72 28.07 2.79
N VAL A 227 12.12 26.80 2.81
CA VAL A 227 13.21 26.28 3.65
C VAL A 227 14.51 26.38 2.87
N SER A 228 15.53 26.99 3.48
CA SER A 228 16.84 27.13 2.85
C SER A 228 17.67 25.87 3.02
N ASN A 229 18.31 25.44 1.94
CA ASN A 229 19.35 24.42 1.85
C ASN A 229 19.02 23.03 2.43
N ILE A 230 18.83 22.07 1.55
CA ILE A 230 18.89 20.65 1.90
C ILE A 230 20.36 20.21 1.92
N GLU A 231 20.78 19.60 3.02
CA GLU A 231 22.16 19.10 3.15
C GLU A 231 22.38 17.90 2.22
N HIS A 232 23.48 17.95 1.44
CA HIS A 232 23.92 16.82 0.62
C HIS A 232 24.78 15.88 1.46
N ARG A 233 24.50 14.59 1.38
CA ARG A 233 25.26 13.53 2.07
C ARG A 233 25.49 12.35 1.15
N GLU A 234 26.68 11.80 1.21
CA GLU A 234 26.98 10.54 0.55
C GLU A 234 26.09 9.42 1.11
N PRO A 235 25.57 8.53 0.26
CA PRO A 235 24.83 7.36 0.72
C PRO A 235 25.72 6.49 1.60
N THR A 236 25.31 6.25 2.83
CA THR A 236 26.01 5.27 3.68
C THR A 236 25.68 3.87 3.21
N GLU A 237 26.68 2.99 3.16
CA GLU A 237 26.52 1.59 2.80
C GLU A 237 25.41 0.93 3.61
N ASN A 238 24.50 0.23 2.95
CA ASN A 238 23.30 -0.38 3.56
C ASN A 238 22.29 0.59 4.20
N SER A 239 22.32 1.88 3.90
CA SER A 239 21.26 2.81 4.29
C SER A 239 19.90 2.35 3.73
N ARG A 240 18.79 2.75 4.39
CA ARG A 240 17.44 2.47 3.88
C ARG A 240 17.25 3.05 2.48
N ALA A 241 17.76 4.24 2.23
CA ALA A 241 17.68 4.92 0.95
C ALA A 241 18.37 4.10 -0.14
N GLN A 242 19.62 3.68 0.08
CA GLN A 242 20.35 2.87 -0.89
C GLN A 242 19.66 1.53 -1.17
N ARG A 243 19.18 0.82 -0.14
CA ARG A 243 18.43 -0.43 -0.32
C ARG A 243 17.12 -0.26 -1.08
N SER A 244 16.59 0.95 -1.18
CA SER A 244 15.35 1.26 -1.91
C SER A 244 15.60 1.86 -3.30
N ASN A 245 16.85 2.07 -3.69
CA ASN A 245 17.24 2.70 -4.95
C ASN A 245 16.85 1.83 -6.16
N LYS A 246 15.69 2.08 -6.72
CA LYS A 246 15.15 1.42 -7.92
C LYS A 246 14.08 2.29 -8.58
N ARG A 247 13.76 2.00 -9.82
CA ARG A 247 12.68 2.65 -10.57
C ARG A 247 11.59 1.65 -10.86
N LEU A 248 10.49 1.73 -10.10
CA LEU A 248 9.34 0.86 -10.26
C LEU A 248 8.51 1.26 -11.48
N SER A 249 8.01 0.29 -12.22
CA SER A 249 7.15 0.51 -13.38
C SER A 249 5.69 0.24 -13.01
N ASN A 250 4.81 1.18 -13.34
CA ASN A 250 3.36 1.02 -13.24
C ASN A 250 2.70 0.64 -14.58
N ALA A 251 3.51 0.22 -15.56
CA ALA A 251 3.03 -0.05 -16.91
C ALA A 251 1.88 -1.07 -16.95
N LYS A 252 1.93 -2.10 -16.09
CA LYS A 252 0.87 -3.10 -15.98
C LYS A 252 -0.43 -2.50 -15.41
N VAL A 253 -0.36 -1.62 -14.42
CA VAL A 253 -1.52 -0.87 -13.90
C VAL A 253 -2.11 0.00 -15.01
N LYS A 254 -1.29 0.76 -15.74
CA LYS A 254 -1.76 1.61 -16.86
C LYS A 254 -2.37 0.80 -18.00
N ALA A 255 -1.89 -0.40 -18.26
CA ALA A 255 -2.48 -1.30 -19.26
C ALA A 255 -3.90 -1.75 -18.90
N THR A 256 -4.31 -1.71 -17.62
CA THR A 256 -5.72 -1.93 -17.21
C THR A 256 -6.65 -0.75 -17.55
N GLY A 257 -6.09 0.40 -17.95
CA GLY A 257 -6.81 1.64 -18.23
C GLY A 257 -6.92 2.57 -17.02
N TYR A 258 -6.22 2.28 -15.90
CA TYR A 258 -6.18 3.18 -14.75
C TYR A 258 -5.47 4.50 -15.10
N GLN A 259 -6.03 5.61 -14.67
CA GLN A 259 -5.45 6.95 -14.80
C GLN A 259 -5.22 7.51 -13.41
N PHE A 260 -3.96 7.85 -13.11
CA PHE A 260 -3.59 8.43 -11.83
C PHE A 260 -4.17 9.84 -11.70
N LYS A 261 -4.80 10.14 -10.56
CA LYS A 261 -5.20 11.51 -10.19
C LYS A 261 -3.97 12.37 -9.90
N TYR A 262 -2.96 11.76 -9.29
CA TYR A 262 -1.67 12.40 -8.98
C TYR A 262 -0.54 11.65 -9.70
N PRO A 263 -0.31 11.97 -10.99
CA PRO A 263 0.66 11.26 -11.82
C PRO A 263 2.11 11.51 -11.39
N SER A 264 2.38 12.58 -10.62
CA SER A 264 3.69 12.81 -10.01
C SER A 264 3.57 13.33 -8.57
N TYR A 265 4.71 13.39 -7.89
CA TYR A 265 4.78 13.94 -6.54
C TYR A 265 4.40 15.43 -6.50
N ARG A 266 4.58 16.17 -7.59
CA ARG A 266 4.29 17.61 -7.64
C ARG A 266 2.81 17.88 -7.44
N GLU A 267 1.95 17.20 -8.17
CA GLU A 267 0.49 17.37 -8.04
C GLU A 267 0.03 16.98 -6.63
N GLY A 268 0.49 15.83 -6.14
CA GLY A 268 0.05 15.33 -4.83
C GLY A 268 0.55 16.16 -3.65
N TYR A 269 1.82 16.60 -3.67
CA TYR A 269 2.32 17.47 -2.61
C TYR A 269 1.80 18.91 -2.72
N SER A 270 1.54 19.44 -3.93
CA SER A 270 0.93 20.76 -4.07
C SER A 270 -0.42 20.83 -3.35
N GLU A 271 -1.29 19.85 -3.54
CA GLU A 271 -2.59 19.80 -2.84
C GLU A 271 -2.41 19.67 -1.30
N LEU A 272 -1.43 18.89 -0.85
CA LEU A 272 -1.16 18.77 0.57
C LEU A 272 -0.64 20.07 1.19
N LEU A 273 0.21 20.80 0.48
CA LEU A 273 0.77 22.07 0.94
C LEU A 273 -0.29 23.18 1.01
N GLU A 274 -1.29 23.17 0.12
CA GLU A 274 -2.43 24.09 0.18
C GLU A 274 -3.32 23.87 1.41
N SER A 275 -3.23 22.68 2.04
CA SER A 275 -4.03 22.30 3.20
C SER A 275 -3.30 22.50 4.55
N LEU A 276 -2.02 22.91 4.53
CA LEU A 276 -1.20 23.21 5.71
C LEU A 276 -1.37 24.67 6.16
#